data_35c43e1fd786bfe05f1547c4037ff222
#
_entry.id   35c43e1fd786bfe05f1547c4037ff222
#
_cell.length_a   1.000
_cell.length_b   1.000
_cell.length_c   1.000
_cell.angle_alpha   90.00
_cell.angle_beta   90.00
_cell.angle_gamma   90.00
#
_symmetry.space_group_name_H-M   'P 1'
#
loop_
_entity.id
_entity.type
_entity.pdbx_description
1 polymer ?
#
loop_
_entity_poly.entity_id
_entity_poly.type
_entity_poly.pdbx_seq_one_letter_code
_entity_poly.pdbx_strand_id
1 'polypeptide(L)'
;FGAKYANVQPHSGAQANLAVYFALLNLGDTVMGMDLSQGGHLTHGSPANMSGKNYNFVSYGVSAEDGRIDYDALAKQVAKVRPKLLVAGASAYPRAIDFEKLAEIAHGYGAMLMVDMAHIAGLVAGGMHQNPVPYADVVTTTTHKTLRGPRGGLILTNNAYLIKRINSAIFPGTQGGPLEHVIAAKAVCFGEAL
;
A
#
# COMPACT_ATOMS: atom_id res chain seq x y z
N PHE A 1 6.14 -1.99 13.60
CA PHE A 1 4.81 -1.81 13.03
C PHE A 1 3.75 -2.73 13.68
N GLY A 2 4.14 -3.80 14.39
CA GLY A 2 3.20 -4.69 15.08
C GLY A 2 2.44 -5.68 14.18
N ALA A 3 2.90 -5.93 12.96
CA ALA A 3 2.29 -6.90 12.06
C ALA A 3 2.60 -8.34 12.50
N LYS A 4 1.62 -9.25 12.34
CA LYS A 4 1.81 -10.68 12.61
C LYS A 4 2.67 -11.38 11.54
N TYR A 5 2.60 -10.90 10.30
CA TYR A 5 3.29 -11.49 9.15
C TYR A 5 3.96 -10.41 8.32
N ALA A 6 5.14 -10.73 7.80
CA ALA A 6 5.91 -9.85 6.93
C ALA A 6 6.54 -10.64 5.77
N ASN A 7 6.61 -10.03 4.59
CA ASN A 7 7.47 -10.48 3.50
C ASN A 7 8.49 -9.39 3.20
N VAL A 8 9.78 -9.72 3.34
CA VAL A 8 10.92 -8.80 3.19
C VAL A 8 11.62 -8.91 1.84
N GLN A 9 11.12 -9.75 0.94
CA GLN A 9 11.77 -10.06 -0.34
C GLN A 9 11.53 -9.04 -1.47
N PRO A 10 10.49 -8.17 -1.47
CA PRO A 10 10.31 -7.23 -2.58
C PRO A 10 11.56 -6.38 -2.83
N HIS A 11 11.97 -6.31 -4.10
CA HIS A 11 13.16 -5.55 -4.53
C HIS A 11 12.92 -4.03 -4.50
N SER A 12 11.66 -3.61 -4.46
CA SER A 12 11.25 -2.20 -4.39
C SER A 12 9.81 -2.09 -3.87
N GLY A 13 9.39 -0.86 -3.52
CA GLY A 13 7.99 -0.59 -3.19
C GLY A 13 7.04 -0.86 -4.37
N ALA A 14 7.46 -0.54 -5.59
CA ALA A 14 6.68 -0.84 -6.79
C ALA A 14 6.44 -2.35 -6.96
N GLN A 15 7.44 -3.18 -6.72
CA GLN A 15 7.31 -4.64 -6.77
C GLN A 15 6.48 -5.18 -5.60
N ALA A 16 6.56 -4.57 -4.42
CA ALA A 16 5.68 -4.91 -3.30
C ALA A 16 4.21 -4.67 -3.68
N ASN A 17 3.88 -3.49 -4.23
CA ASN A 17 2.53 -3.17 -4.69
C ASN A 17 2.05 -4.12 -5.79
N LEU A 18 2.91 -4.39 -6.78
CA LEU A 18 2.61 -5.30 -7.87
C LEU A 18 2.32 -6.72 -7.37
N ALA A 19 3.10 -7.22 -6.43
CA ALA A 19 2.90 -8.55 -5.86
C ALA A 19 1.58 -8.62 -5.07
N VAL A 20 1.18 -7.55 -4.38
CA VAL A 20 -0.13 -7.47 -3.71
C VAL A 20 -1.26 -7.51 -4.73
N TYR A 21 -1.18 -6.72 -5.81
CA TYR A 21 -2.19 -6.76 -6.88
C TYR A 21 -2.27 -8.16 -7.50
N PHE A 22 -1.13 -8.75 -7.85
CA PHE A 22 -1.07 -10.11 -8.40
C PHE A 22 -1.65 -11.16 -7.45
N ALA A 23 -1.45 -11.00 -6.13
CA ALA A 23 -1.99 -11.90 -5.13
C ALA A 23 -3.51 -11.77 -4.97
N LEU A 24 -4.08 -10.56 -5.06
CA LEU A 24 -5.44 -10.27 -4.60
C LEU A 24 -6.45 -10.08 -5.74
N LEU A 25 -5.98 -9.74 -6.93
CA LEU A 25 -6.81 -9.29 -8.05
C LEU A 25 -6.70 -10.24 -9.26
N ASN A 26 -7.72 -10.23 -10.10
CA ASN A 26 -7.66 -10.72 -11.46
C ASN A 26 -7.44 -9.54 -12.42
N LEU A 27 -6.88 -9.81 -13.60
CA LEU A 27 -6.73 -8.79 -14.63
C LEU A 27 -8.09 -8.14 -14.94
N GLY A 28 -8.11 -6.82 -15.03
CA GLY A 28 -9.30 -6.03 -15.27
C GLY A 28 -10.17 -5.75 -14.04
N ASP A 29 -9.83 -6.28 -12.87
CA ASP A 29 -10.56 -5.95 -11.65
C ASP A 29 -10.51 -4.45 -11.35
N THR A 30 -11.61 -3.92 -10.80
CA THR A 30 -11.71 -2.50 -10.45
C THR A 30 -11.00 -2.22 -9.12
N VAL A 31 -10.14 -1.22 -9.14
CA VAL A 31 -9.35 -0.74 -8.00
C VAL A 31 -9.55 0.77 -7.86
N MET A 32 -9.54 1.29 -6.65
CA MET A 32 -9.49 2.73 -6.43
C MET A 32 -8.17 3.13 -5.80
N GLY A 33 -7.60 4.24 -6.26
CA GLY A 33 -6.35 4.81 -5.74
C GLY A 33 -6.34 6.33 -5.83
N MET A 34 -5.47 6.99 -5.06
CA MET A 34 -5.35 8.45 -5.12
C MET A 34 -4.79 8.88 -6.49
N ASP A 35 -5.38 9.93 -7.06
CA ASP A 35 -4.94 10.52 -8.32
C ASP A 35 -3.49 10.98 -8.23
N LEU A 36 -2.72 10.68 -9.29
CA LEU A 36 -1.30 11.04 -9.37
C LEU A 36 -1.08 12.54 -9.26
N SER A 37 -1.95 13.34 -9.89
CA SER A 37 -1.88 14.81 -9.87
C SER A 37 -2.21 15.41 -8.50
N GLN A 38 -2.81 14.62 -7.61
CA GLN A 38 -3.23 15.05 -6.27
C GLN A 38 -2.44 14.34 -5.14
N GLY A 39 -1.30 13.78 -5.48
CA GLY A 39 -0.37 13.20 -4.52
C GLY A 39 -0.23 11.68 -4.55
N GLY A 40 -0.95 10.98 -5.42
CA GLY A 40 -0.85 9.53 -5.59
C GLY A 40 0.53 9.05 -6.06
N HIS A 41 0.71 7.74 -6.15
CA HIS A 41 1.92 7.12 -6.67
C HIS A 41 1.66 6.52 -8.07
N LEU A 42 2.72 6.41 -8.89
CA LEU A 42 2.62 5.80 -10.23
C LEU A 42 2.02 4.39 -10.19
N THR A 43 2.34 3.60 -9.17
CA THR A 43 1.80 2.24 -8.99
C THR A 43 0.37 2.20 -8.47
N HIS A 44 -0.27 3.35 -8.27
CA HIS A 44 -1.68 3.47 -7.87
C HIS A 44 -2.58 3.78 -9.09
N GLY A 45 -2.30 3.18 -10.24
CA GLY A 45 -3.18 3.23 -11.40
C GLY A 45 -2.76 4.17 -12.52
N SER A 46 -1.55 4.72 -12.51
CA SER A 46 -1.06 5.52 -13.65
C SER A 46 -1.11 4.71 -14.94
N PRO A 47 -1.64 5.28 -16.05
CA PRO A 47 -1.69 4.60 -17.35
C PRO A 47 -0.31 4.18 -17.90
N ALA A 48 0.74 4.85 -17.46
CA ALA A 48 2.11 4.50 -17.82
C ALA A 48 2.66 3.30 -17.03
N ASN A 49 2.02 2.96 -15.91
CA ASN A 49 2.43 1.89 -15.02
C ASN A 49 1.65 0.60 -15.30
N MET A 50 2.25 -0.52 -14.93
CA MET A 50 1.64 -1.85 -15.03
C MET A 50 0.30 -1.94 -14.28
N SER A 51 0.13 -1.20 -13.17
CA SER A 51 -1.13 -1.14 -12.43
C SER A 51 -2.28 -0.60 -13.28
N GLY A 52 -2.08 0.54 -13.94
CA GLY A 52 -3.09 1.13 -14.82
C GLY A 52 -3.29 0.38 -16.15
N LYS A 53 -2.33 -0.49 -16.55
CA LYS A 53 -2.46 -1.32 -17.76
C LYS A 53 -3.21 -2.62 -17.49
N ASN A 54 -3.09 -3.19 -16.30
CA ASN A 54 -3.61 -4.50 -15.97
C ASN A 54 -4.94 -4.46 -15.22
N TYR A 55 -5.24 -3.35 -14.55
CA TYR A 55 -6.43 -3.20 -13.70
C TYR A 55 -7.21 -1.94 -14.07
N ASN A 56 -8.51 -1.96 -13.80
CA ASN A 56 -9.38 -0.81 -14.02
C ASN A 56 -9.30 0.13 -12.82
N PHE A 57 -8.35 1.07 -12.83
CA PHE A 57 -8.19 2.04 -11.76
C PHE A 57 -9.14 3.23 -11.91
N VAL A 58 -9.86 3.53 -10.84
CA VAL A 58 -10.68 4.73 -10.68
C VAL A 58 -10.02 5.62 -9.63
N SER A 59 -9.69 6.85 -10.00
CA SER A 59 -9.00 7.77 -9.09
C SER A 59 -9.98 8.40 -8.09
N TYR A 60 -9.51 8.58 -6.85
CA TYR A 60 -10.08 9.54 -5.91
C TYR A 60 -9.09 10.66 -5.64
N GLY A 61 -9.57 11.80 -5.15
CA GLY A 61 -8.75 12.98 -4.95
C GLY A 61 -8.93 13.62 -3.60
N VAL A 62 -8.53 14.88 -3.55
CA VAL A 62 -8.67 15.77 -2.39
C VAL A 62 -9.70 16.86 -2.68
N SER A 63 -10.28 17.43 -1.62
CA SER A 63 -11.12 18.62 -1.72
C SER A 63 -10.34 19.78 -2.31
N ALA A 64 -10.94 20.52 -3.24
CA ALA A 64 -10.37 21.72 -3.79
C ALA A 64 -10.35 22.88 -2.77
N GLU A 65 -11.14 22.79 -1.71
CA GLU A 65 -11.28 23.84 -0.70
C GLU A 65 -10.09 23.87 0.27
N ASP A 66 -9.65 22.70 0.74
CA ASP A 66 -8.62 22.61 1.79
C ASP A 66 -7.47 21.64 1.49
N GLY A 67 -7.53 20.94 0.34
CA GLY A 67 -6.52 19.97 -0.08
C GLY A 67 -6.52 18.69 0.75
N ARG A 68 -7.60 18.36 1.46
CA ARG A 68 -7.74 17.15 2.28
C ARG A 68 -8.53 16.07 1.56
N ILE A 69 -8.31 14.82 1.94
CA ILE A 69 -9.16 13.70 1.53
C ILE A 69 -10.56 13.93 2.11
N ASP A 70 -11.56 14.06 1.23
CA ASP A 70 -12.97 14.07 1.61
C ASP A 70 -13.47 12.63 1.75
N TYR A 71 -13.51 12.14 2.99
CA TYR A 71 -13.91 10.75 3.27
C TYR A 71 -15.38 10.49 2.95
N ASP A 72 -16.26 11.47 3.04
CA ASP A 72 -17.68 11.31 2.74
C ASP A 72 -17.91 11.22 1.22
N ALA A 73 -17.21 12.04 0.44
CA ALA A 73 -17.20 11.93 -1.00
C ALA A 73 -16.56 10.62 -1.45
N LEU A 74 -15.47 10.19 -0.82
CA LEU A 74 -14.83 8.90 -1.09
C LEU A 74 -15.78 7.73 -0.80
N ALA A 75 -16.49 7.74 0.33
CA ALA A 75 -17.47 6.70 0.66
C ALA A 75 -18.56 6.58 -0.41
N LYS A 76 -19.12 7.72 -0.88
CA LYS A 76 -20.09 7.75 -1.97
C LYS A 76 -19.52 7.19 -3.27
N GLN A 77 -18.26 7.51 -3.56
CA GLN A 77 -17.56 7.02 -4.75
C GLN A 77 -17.31 5.52 -4.66
N VAL A 78 -16.82 5.00 -3.53
CA VAL A 78 -16.62 3.56 -3.28
C VAL A 78 -17.96 2.80 -3.37
N ALA A 79 -19.04 3.35 -2.81
CA ALA A 79 -20.38 2.77 -2.91
C ALA A 79 -20.86 2.60 -4.37
N LYS A 80 -20.53 3.58 -5.24
CA LYS A 80 -20.89 3.57 -6.67
C LYS A 80 -19.98 2.65 -7.48
N VAL A 81 -18.67 2.72 -7.27
CA VAL A 81 -17.65 2.02 -8.06
C VAL A 81 -17.55 0.55 -7.66
N ARG A 82 -17.75 0.22 -6.38
CA ARG A 82 -17.62 -1.12 -5.83
C ARG A 82 -16.27 -1.77 -6.19
N PRO A 83 -15.14 -1.13 -5.86
CA PRO A 83 -13.83 -1.70 -6.17
C PRO A 83 -13.59 -2.98 -5.37
N LYS A 84 -12.71 -3.85 -5.85
CA LYS A 84 -12.21 -4.99 -5.07
C LYS A 84 -11.14 -4.58 -4.07
N LEU A 85 -10.40 -3.51 -4.38
CA LEU A 85 -9.32 -2.99 -3.56
C LEU A 85 -9.38 -1.46 -3.53
N LEU A 86 -9.33 -0.89 -2.35
CA LEU A 86 -9.05 0.52 -2.12
C LEU A 86 -7.57 0.66 -1.74
N VAL A 87 -6.81 1.43 -2.51
CA VAL A 87 -5.40 1.72 -2.26
C VAL A 87 -5.29 3.10 -1.64
N ALA A 88 -4.75 3.16 -0.44
CA ALA A 88 -4.47 4.39 0.30
C ALA A 88 -2.96 4.61 0.44
N GLY A 89 -2.58 5.82 0.82
CA GLY A 89 -1.19 6.27 0.86
C GLY A 89 -0.87 7.17 -0.33
N ALA A 90 0.14 7.98 -0.17
CA ALA A 90 0.47 9.01 -1.13
C ALA A 90 1.98 9.29 -1.16
N SER A 91 2.44 9.79 -2.30
CA SER A 91 3.82 10.29 -2.47
C SER A 91 3.96 11.74 -2.04
N ALA A 92 2.90 12.54 -2.21
CA ALA A 92 2.93 13.99 -2.00
C ALA A 92 1.61 14.47 -1.36
N TYR A 93 1.34 14.00 -0.15
CA TYR A 93 0.19 14.43 0.64
C TYR A 93 0.65 14.79 2.06
N PRO A 94 0.70 16.09 2.42
CA PRO A 94 1.33 16.56 3.67
C PRO A 94 0.36 16.60 4.86
N ARG A 95 -0.72 15.85 4.83
CA ARG A 95 -1.73 15.78 5.89
C ARG A 95 -1.77 14.38 6.50
N ALA A 96 -2.28 14.28 7.72
CA ALA A 96 -2.58 12.97 8.31
C ALA A 96 -3.64 12.24 7.47
N ILE A 97 -3.46 10.92 7.34
CA ILE A 97 -4.42 10.03 6.70
C ILE A 97 -5.07 9.20 7.81
N ASP A 98 -6.39 9.18 7.83
CA ASP A 98 -7.18 8.38 8.76
C ASP A 98 -7.40 6.98 8.17
N PHE A 99 -6.57 6.03 8.58
CA PHE A 99 -6.64 4.65 8.08
C PHE A 99 -7.80 3.86 8.64
N GLU A 100 -8.29 4.22 9.83
CA GLU A 100 -9.47 3.61 10.43
C GLU A 100 -10.72 3.94 9.59
N LYS A 101 -10.90 5.22 9.27
CA LYS A 101 -12.01 5.67 8.43
C LYS A 101 -11.95 5.08 7.00
N LEU A 102 -10.74 4.94 6.45
CA LEU A 102 -10.56 4.27 5.16
C LEU A 102 -10.92 2.78 5.20
N ALA A 103 -10.60 2.09 6.30
CA ALA A 103 -10.98 0.70 6.51
C ALA A 103 -12.50 0.54 6.63
N GLU A 104 -13.17 1.41 7.40
CA GLU A 104 -14.63 1.44 7.50
C GLU A 104 -15.28 1.61 6.12
N ILE A 105 -14.77 2.55 5.31
CA ILE A 105 -15.27 2.78 3.95
C ILE A 105 -15.04 1.55 3.07
N ALA A 106 -13.82 1.01 3.01
CA ALA A 106 -13.50 -0.11 2.15
C ALA A 106 -14.32 -1.35 2.53
N HIS A 107 -14.25 -1.76 3.80
CA HIS A 107 -14.90 -2.96 4.31
C HIS A 107 -16.43 -2.85 4.28
N GLY A 108 -16.98 -1.66 4.54
CA GLY A 108 -18.43 -1.40 4.47
C GLY A 108 -19.03 -1.66 3.09
N TYR A 109 -18.22 -1.63 2.05
CA TYR A 109 -18.64 -1.92 0.68
C TYR A 109 -18.03 -3.19 0.09
N GLY A 110 -17.36 -4.02 0.92
CA GLY A 110 -16.81 -5.31 0.52
C GLY A 110 -15.48 -5.23 -0.22
N ALA A 111 -14.82 -4.07 -0.22
CA ALA A 111 -13.47 -3.89 -0.73
C ALA A 111 -12.43 -4.23 0.33
N MET A 112 -11.25 -4.74 -0.08
CA MET A 112 -10.09 -4.78 0.79
C MET A 112 -9.42 -3.41 0.84
N LEU A 113 -8.74 -3.11 1.96
CA LEU A 113 -7.89 -1.93 2.10
C LEU A 113 -6.41 -2.32 2.00
N MET A 114 -5.71 -1.74 1.04
CA MET A 114 -4.25 -1.75 0.96
C MET A 114 -3.72 -0.35 1.30
N VAL A 115 -2.73 -0.28 2.17
CA VAL A 115 -2.05 0.99 2.47
C VAL A 115 -0.59 0.93 2.05
N ASP A 116 -0.19 1.81 1.14
CA ASP A 116 1.21 2.08 0.81
C ASP A 116 1.71 3.23 1.69
N MET A 117 2.47 2.89 2.74
CA MET A 117 3.00 3.87 3.69
C MET A 117 4.44 4.30 3.38
N ALA A 118 4.93 4.08 2.15
CA ALA A 118 6.33 4.25 1.79
C ALA A 118 6.91 5.62 2.19
N HIS A 119 6.14 6.71 2.00
CA HIS A 119 6.59 8.06 2.32
C HIS A 119 6.53 8.41 3.81
N ILE A 120 5.69 7.71 4.58
CA ILE A 120 5.45 8.01 6.00
C ILE A 120 5.90 6.89 6.94
N ALA A 121 6.52 5.82 6.43
CA ALA A 121 6.87 4.66 7.24
C ALA A 121 7.79 5.00 8.43
N GLY A 122 8.72 5.93 8.27
CA GLY A 122 9.54 6.43 9.36
C GLY A 122 8.75 7.20 10.41
N LEU A 123 7.74 7.97 9.99
CA LEU A 123 6.83 8.68 10.92
C LEU A 123 5.95 7.69 11.68
N VAL A 124 5.48 6.64 11.01
CA VAL A 124 4.70 5.56 11.64
C VAL A 124 5.56 4.80 12.65
N ALA A 125 6.80 4.45 12.30
CA ALA A 125 7.74 3.79 13.22
C ALA A 125 8.05 4.67 14.45
N GLY A 126 8.19 5.98 14.24
CA GLY A 126 8.41 6.95 15.31
C GLY A 126 7.16 7.39 16.07
N GLY A 127 5.99 6.80 15.82
CA GLY A 127 4.73 7.14 16.50
C GLY A 127 4.15 8.51 16.14
N MET A 128 4.63 9.15 15.07
CA MET A 128 4.21 10.49 14.64
C MET A 128 3.09 10.49 13.59
N HIS A 129 2.69 9.32 13.13
CA HIS A 129 1.55 9.12 12.23
C HIS A 129 0.81 7.84 12.62
N GLN A 130 -0.50 7.78 12.37
CA GLN A 130 -1.31 6.59 12.62
C GLN A 130 -0.69 5.37 11.91
N ASN A 131 -0.58 4.26 12.63
CA ASN A 131 -0.11 2.99 12.07
C ASN A 131 -1.24 2.32 11.27
N PRO A 132 -1.07 2.03 9.97
CA PRO A 132 -2.12 1.40 9.17
C PRO A 132 -2.30 -0.11 9.45
N VAL A 133 -1.34 -0.78 10.06
CA VAL A 133 -1.33 -2.25 10.23
C VAL A 133 -2.55 -2.79 10.98
N PRO A 134 -3.11 -2.13 12.00
CA PRO A 134 -4.33 -2.60 12.66
C PRO A 134 -5.58 -2.54 11.79
N TYR A 135 -5.62 -1.69 10.78
CA TYR A 135 -6.81 -1.36 10.00
C TYR A 135 -6.81 -1.97 8.60
N ALA A 136 -5.65 -2.00 7.94
CA ALA A 136 -5.52 -2.46 6.57
C ALA A 136 -5.42 -3.98 6.47
N ASP A 137 -5.94 -4.54 5.37
CA ASP A 137 -5.75 -5.95 5.03
C ASP A 137 -4.29 -6.25 4.66
N VAL A 138 -3.68 -5.32 3.93
CA VAL A 138 -2.27 -5.38 3.52
C VAL A 138 -1.65 -4.00 3.60
N VAL A 139 -0.43 -3.93 4.13
CA VAL A 139 0.39 -2.71 4.14
C VAL A 139 1.66 -2.95 3.35
N THR A 140 2.00 -2.03 2.47
CA THR A 140 3.28 -2.02 1.75
C THR A 140 4.11 -0.81 2.14
N THR A 141 5.41 -0.93 1.99
CA THR A 141 6.32 0.21 2.13
C THR A 141 7.61 -0.03 1.35
N THR A 142 8.33 1.05 1.08
CA THR A 142 9.76 0.99 0.76
C THR A 142 10.58 0.99 2.04
N THR A 143 11.83 0.55 1.94
CA THR A 143 12.79 0.61 3.05
C THR A 143 13.78 1.78 2.93
N HIS A 144 13.87 2.42 1.78
CA HIS A 144 14.88 3.42 1.41
C HIS A 144 14.40 4.89 1.39
N LYS A 145 13.23 5.18 1.97
CA LYS A 145 12.71 6.55 2.13
C LYS A 145 12.82 6.98 3.60
N THR A 146 11.73 7.29 4.25
CA THR A 146 11.74 7.73 5.65
C THR A 146 12.25 6.69 6.65
N LEU A 147 12.25 5.40 6.30
CA LEU A 147 12.94 4.36 7.08
C LEU A 147 14.46 4.39 6.95
N ARG A 148 15.03 5.14 5.99
CA ARG A 148 16.47 5.31 5.72
C ARG A 148 17.28 4.00 5.63
N GLY A 149 16.65 2.95 5.09
CA GLY A 149 17.25 1.64 4.88
C GLY A 149 17.77 1.42 3.45
N PRO A 150 18.12 0.18 3.10
CA PRO A 150 18.52 -0.18 1.75
C PRO A 150 17.35 -0.06 0.78
N ARG A 151 17.65 0.08 -0.52
CA ARG A 151 16.61 0.03 -1.54
C ARG A 151 15.93 -1.34 -1.52
N GLY A 152 14.62 -1.32 -1.32
CA GLY A 152 13.81 -2.53 -1.21
C GLY A 152 12.37 -2.19 -0.85
N GLY A 153 11.55 -3.23 -0.72
CA GLY A 153 10.17 -3.15 -0.27
C GLY A 153 9.89 -4.10 0.90
N LEU A 154 8.75 -3.90 1.50
CA LEU A 154 8.24 -4.70 2.62
C LEU A 154 6.72 -4.82 2.47
N ILE A 155 6.18 -6.00 2.73
CA ILE A 155 4.73 -6.24 2.78
C ILE A 155 4.38 -6.78 4.15
N LEU A 156 3.34 -6.21 4.78
CA LEU A 156 2.87 -6.56 6.11
C LEU A 156 1.38 -6.92 6.06
N THR A 157 0.97 -7.87 6.87
CA THR A 157 -0.45 -8.20 7.07
C THR A 157 -0.66 -8.91 8.41
N ASN A 158 -1.87 -8.84 8.94
CA ASN A 158 -2.29 -9.64 10.08
C ASN A 158 -3.06 -10.91 9.68
N ASN A 159 -3.29 -11.11 8.39
CA ASN A 159 -4.11 -12.18 7.85
C ASN A 159 -3.25 -13.37 7.38
N ALA A 160 -3.41 -14.53 8.04
CA ALA A 160 -2.68 -15.76 7.74
C ALA A 160 -2.98 -16.35 6.33
N TYR A 161 -4.14 -16.05 5.75
CA TYR A 161 -4.48 -16.47 4.40
C TYR A 161 -3.80 -15.57 3.37
N LEU A 162 -3.83 -14.25 3.59
CA LEU A 162 -3.24 -13.28 2.67
C LEU A 162 -1.72 -13.42 2.58
N ILE A 163 -1.03 -13.66 3.70
CA ILE A 163 0.44 -13.82 3.65
C ILE A 163 0.87 -15.01 2.79
N LYS A 164 0.11 -16.11 2.80
CA LYS A 164 0.41 -17.28 1.95
C LYS A 164 0.31 -16.93 0.46
N ARG A 165 -0.73 -16.20 0.08
CA ARG A 165 -0.91 -15.72 -1.30
C ARG A 165 0.17 -14.71 -1.70
N ILE A 166 0.50 -13.78 -0.82
CA ILE A 166 1.56 -12.78 -1.02
C ILE A 166 2.92 -13.45 -1.19
N ASN A 167 3.26 -14.43 -0.36
CA ASN A 167 4.52 -15.16 -0.48
C ASN A 167 4.62 -15.88 -1.83
N SER A 168 3.55 -16.52 -2.28
CA SER A 168 3.48 -17.16 -3.59
C SER A 168 3.55 -16.13 -4.73
N ALA A 169 2.95 -14.96 -4.57
CA ALA A 169 3.00 -13.88 -5.54
C ALA A 169 4.41 -13.28 -5.66
N ILE A 170 5.15 -13.20 -4.57
CA ILE A 170 6.56 -12.80 -4.59
C ILE A 170 7.40 -13.87 -5.27
N PHE A 171 7.39 -15.10 -4.72
CA PHE A 171 8.16 -16.21 -5.28
C PHE A 171 7.27 -17.46 -5.41
N PRO A 172 7.14 -18.02 -6.61
CA PRO A 172 7.80 -17.65 -7.86
C PRO A 172 7.03 -16.65 -8.74
N GLY A 173 5.97 -16.01 -8.22
CA GLY A 173 5.01 -15.25 -9.03
C GLY A 173 5.61 -14.05 -9.76
N THR A 174 6.37 -13.20 -9.08
CA THR A 174 6.89 -11.94 -9.65
C THR A 174 8.39 -11.77 -9.50
N GLN A 175 9.05 -12.58 -8.66
CA GLN A 175 10.50 -12.52 -8.41
C GLN A 175 11.08 -13.94 -8.41
N GLY A 176 12.42 -14.01 -8.56
CA GLY A 176 13.24 -15.21 -8.31
C GLY A 176 13.76 -15.24 -6.87
N GLY A 177 15.01 -15.70 -6.68
CA GLY A 177 15.65 -15.80 -5.38
C GLY A 177 15.78 -14.46 -4.65
N PRO A 178 15.83 -14.49 -3.31
CA PRO A 178 15.93 -13.28 -2.51
C PRO A 178 17.32 -12.62 -2.64
N LEU A 179 17.36 -11.28 -2.49
CA LEU A 179 18.59 -10.51 -2.36
C LEU A 179 18.99 -10.50 -0.88
N GLU A 180 19.71 -11.53 -0.43
CA GLU A 180 19.98 -11.75 1.00
C GLU A 180 20.79 -10.62 1.64
N HIS A 181 21.75 -10.01 0.89
CA HIS A 181 22.50 -8.85 1.36
C HIS A 181 21.61 -7.63 1.61
N VAL A 182 20.56 -7.42 0.79
CA VAL A 182 19.56 -6.37 1.02
C VAL A 182 18.69 -6.72 2.23
N ILE A 183 18.31 -7.98 2.39
CA ILE A 183 17.51 -8.43 3.54
C ILE A 183 18.28 -8.24 4.84
N ALA A 184 19.58 -8.58 4.86
CA ALA A 184 20.45 -8.32 6.01
C ALA A 184 20.52 -6.81 6.34
N ALA A 185 20.67 -5.95 5.32
CA ALA A 185 20.65 -4.50 5.51
C ALA A 185 19.29 -3.98 6.00
N LYS A 186 18.16 -4.60 5.60
CA LYS A 186 16.83 -4.29 6.16
C LYS A 186 16.76 -4.62 7.65
N ALA A 187 17.37 -5.72 8.09
CA ALA A 187 17.40 -6.08 9.51
C ALA A 187 18.10 -5.01 10.35
N VAL A 188 19.22 -4.48 9.87
CA VAL A 188 19.92 -3.34 10.52
C VAL A 188 19.01 -2.11 10.55
N CYS A 189 18.42 -1.75 9.41
CA CYS A 189 17.51 -0.61 9.30
C CYS A 189 16.34 -0.71 10.31
N PHE A 190 15.74 -1.89 10.45
CA PHE A 190 14.64 -2.10 11.38
C PHE A 190 15.08 -2.06 12.84
N GLY A 191 16.29 -2.58 13.15
CA GLY A 191 16.88 -2.46 14.47
C GLY A 191 17.16 -1.01 14.88
N GLU A 192 17.56 -0.15 13.92
CA GLU A 192 17.73 1.29 14.17
C GLU A 192 16.42 2.06 14.32
N ALA A 193 15.29 1.51 13.81
CA ALA A 193 13.98 2.14 13.87
C ALA A 193 13.16 1.74 15.12
N LEU A 194 13.67 0.80 15.95
CA LEU A 194 13.08 0.40 17.22
C LEU A 194 13.47 1.35 18.34
#